data_f14746b311aeb5728facb71c38728fc1
#
_entry.id   f14746b311aeb5728facb71c38728fc1
#
_cell.length_a   1.000
_cell.length_b   1.000
_cell.length_c   1.000
_cell.angle_alpha   90.00
_cell.angle_beta   90.00
_cell.angle_gamma   90.00
#
_symmetry.space_group_name_H-M   'P 1'
#
loop_
_entity.id
_entity.type
_entity.pdbx_description
1 polymer ?
#
loop_
_entity_poly.entity_id
_entity_poly.type
_entity_poly.pdbx_seq_one_letter_code
_entity_poly.pdbx_strand_id
1 'polypeptide(L)'
;MLKPAKQPHIRLTALFLCVTMFLSTLFFNAHTAYAADGTIDYKAGAKIPYGDYYTSRMSFDGNNTAYCVEPLKKTPASGKYPYNLLGKNSPLRKALYYLNGGYGYEKVIKDQYFQGWSDDNSYVIGHLVVSYIHA
;
A
#
# COMPACT_ATOMS: atom_id res chain seq x y z
N MET A 1 -59.03 29.11 33.29
CA MET A 1 -57.60 28.84 33.52
C MET A 1 -57.31 27.39 33.16
N LEU A 2 -56.72 27.17 31.96
CA LEU A 2 -56.34 25.83 31.50
C LEU A 2 -54.92 25.57 31.95
N LYS A 3 -54.70 24.52 32.76
CA LYS A 3 -53.35 24.05 33.15
C LYS A 3 -52.67 23.36 31.92
N PRO A 4 -51.45 23.69 31.58
CA PRO A 4 -50.74 22.99 30.55
C PRO A 4 -50.39 21.56 31.03
N ALA A 5 -50.80 20.55 30.23
CA ALA A 5 -50.45 19.17 30.49
C ALA A 5 -48.94 18.98 30.32
N LYS A 6 -48.30 18.49 31.39
CA LYS A 6 -46.92 18.03 31.34
C LYS A 6 -46.78 16.86 30.41
N GLN A 7 -46.08 17.01 29.27
CA GLN A 7 -45.72 15.91 28.40
C GLN A 7 -44.26 15.47 28.69
N PRO A 8 -44.00 14.55 29.60
CA PRO A 8 -42.66 14.07 29.93
C PRO A 8 -42.10 13.17 28.80
N HIS A 9 -42.97 12.56 28.00
CA HIS A 9 -42.56 11.60 26.97
C HIS A 9 -41.80 12.21 25.77
N ILE A 10 -42.12 13.46 25.40
CA ILE A 10 -41.44 14.15 24.25
C ILE A 10 -39.99 14.46 24.60
N ARG A 11 -39.66 14.77 25.84
CA ARG A 11 -38.27 15.05 26.25
C ARG A 11 -37.42 13.78 26.32
N LEU A 12 -37.99 12.66 26.70
CA LEU A 12 -37.33 11.37 26.80
C LEU A 12 -37.02 10.81 25.39
N THR A 13 -37.97 10.92 24.46
CA THR A 13 -37.76 10.49 23.06
C THR A 13 -36.73 11.36 22.31
N ALA A 14 -36.73 12.66 22.55
CA ALA A 14 -35.70 13.55 21.97
C ALA A 14 -34.31 13.24 22.51
N LEU A 15 -34.17 12.95 23.79
CA LEU A 15 -32.90 12.55 24.39
C LEU A 15 -32.40 11.21 23.80
N PHE A 16 -33.29 10.24 23.65
CA PHE A 16 -32.95 8.92 23.05
C PHE A 16 -32.51 9.05 21.61
N LEU A 17 -33.17 9.89 20.81
CA LEU A 17 -32.79 10.19 19.42
C LEU A 17 -31.39 10.86 19.31
N CYS A 18 -31.10 11.81 20.18
CA CYS A 18 -29.78 12.45 20.26
C CYS A 18 -28.68 11.43 20.63
N VAL A 19 -28.91 10.57 21.60
CA VAL A 19 -27.93 9.55 22.03
C VAL A 19 -27.68 8.52 20.91
N THR A 20 -28.72 8.07 20.21
CA THR A 20 -28.56 7.14 19.07
C THR A 20 -27.84 7.78 17.88
N MET A 21 -28.08 9.06 17.58
CA MET A 21 -27.31 9.78 16.57
C MET A 21 -25.83 9.94 16.97
N PHE A 22 -25.55 10.24 18.22
CA PHE A 22 -24.15 10.33 18.70
C PHE A 22 -23.43 8.98 18.68
N LEU A 23 -24.08 7.88 19.06
CA LEU A 23 -23.50 6.55 18.97
C LEU A 23 -23.23 6.14 17.52
N SER A 24 -24.12 6.44 16.59
CA SER A 24 -23.92 6.10 15.18
C SER A 24 -22.71 6.81 14.56
N THR A 25 -22.43 8.06 14.93
CA THR A 25 -21.24 8.77 14.44
C THR A 25 -19.93 8.20 14.97
N LEU A 26 -19.93 7.58 16.16
CA LEU A 26 -18.73 6.92 16.71
C LEU A 26 -18.40 5.60 16.00
N PHE A 27 -19.39 4.90 15.45
CA PHE A 27 -19.16 3.65 14.73
C PHE A 27 -18.78 3.83 13.26
N PHE A 28 -19.13 4.96 12.61
CA PHE A 28 -18.82 5.20 11.20
C PHE A 28 -17.41 5.76 10.94
N ASN A 29 -16.67 6.16 11.97
CA ASN A 29 -15.30 6.67 11.83
C ASN A 29 -14.21 5.71 12.32
N ALA A 30 -14.54 4.43 12.52
CA ALA A 30 -13.50 3.42 12.68
C ALA A 30 -12.85 3.12 11.32
N HIS A 31 -12.17 4.10 10.73
CA HIS A 31 -11.08 3.79 9.85
C HIS A 31 -10.12 2.97 10.70
N THR A 32 -9.99 1.69 10.37
CA THR A 32 -8.90 0.88 10.89
C THR A 32 -7.62 1.57 10.47
N ALA A 33 -7.10 2.44 11.31
CA ALA A 33 -5.73 2.89 11.20
C ALA A 33 -4.89 1.62 11.45
N TYR A 34 -4.48 0.96 10.37
CA TYR A 34 -3.44 -0.05 10.47
C TYR A 34 -2.23 0.67 11.02
N ALA A 35 -1.85 0.36 12.24
CA ALA A 35 -0.58 0.82 12.76
C ALA A 35 0.49 0.30 11.80
N ALA A 36 1.33 1.20 11.28
CA ALA A 36 2.44 0.80 10.44
C ALA A 36 3.38 -0.09 11.25
N ASP A 37 3.89 -1.17 10.64
CA ASP A 37 4.84 -2.09 11.26
C ASP A 37 6.20 -1.41 11.55
N GLY A 38 6.47 -0.27 10.92
CA GLY A 38 7.70 0.52 11.08
C GLY A 38 7.86 1.57 9.99
N THR A 39 9.08 2.05 9.81
CA THR A 39 9.43 3.00 8.73
C THR A 39 10.59 2.45 7.91
N ILE A 40 10.58 2.69 6.60
CA ILE A 40 11.68 2.42 5.66
C ILE A 40 12.30 3.72 5.19
N ASP A 41 13.60 3.71 4.89
CA ASP A 41 14.30 4.79 4.19
C ASP A 41 14.25 4.50 2.68
N TYR A 42 13.28 5.11 2.00
CA TYR A 42 13.05 4.93 0.58
C TYR A 42 13.88 5.91 -0.26
N LYS A 43 14.42 5.41 -1.39
CA LYS A 43 15.16 6.20 -2.38
C LYS A 43 14.61 5.98 -3.78
N ALA A 44 14.26 7.09 -4.44
CA ALA A 44 14.00 7.14 -5.87
C ALA A 44 15.32 7.29 -6.60
N GLY A 45 15.66 6.36 -7.47
CA GLY A 45 16.90 6.35 -8.25
C GLY A 45 16.68 6.78 -9.71
N ALA A 46 17.61 6.38 -10.57
CA ALA A 46 17.61 6.72 -11.99
C ALA A 46 16.36 6.22 -12.71
N LYS A 47 15.97 6.92 -13.77
CA LYS A 47 14.94 6.47 -14.71
C LYS A 47 15.48 5.39 -15.62
N ILE A 48 14.72 4.33 -15.80
CA ILE A 48 14.98 3.21 -16.70
C ILE A 48 13.93 3.25 -17.80
N PRO A 49 14.29 3.56 -19.05
CA PRO A 49 13.34 3.57 -20.17
C PRO A 49 12.94 2.16 -20.59
N TYR A 50 11.69 2.00 -21.03
CA TYR A 50 11.21 0.79 -21.72
C TYR A 50 10.08 1.15 -22.69
N GLY A 51 10.33 0.94 -23.99
CA GLY A 51 9.44 1.46 -25.04
C GLY A 51 9.28 2.97 -24.94
N ASP A 52 8.04 3.43 -24.97
CA ASP A 52 7.68 4.86 -24.82
C ASP A 52 7.53 5.29 -23.34
N TYR A 53 7.80 4.41 -22.42
CA TYR A 53 7.61 4.63 -20.98
C TYR A 53 8.96 4.61 -20.25
N TYR A 54 8.89 4.89 -18.95
CA TYR A 54 10.00 4.70 -18.02
C TYR A 54 9.49 4.28 -16.64
N THR A 55 10.32 3.57 -15.90
CA THR A 55 10.17 3.40 -14.46
C THR A 55 11.36 4.02 -13.74
N SER A 56 11.29 4.25 -12.45
CA SER A 56 12.44 4.66 -11.65
C SER A 56 12.97 3.46 -10.90
N ARG A 57 14.29 3.27 -10.88
CA ARG A 57 14.90 2.30 -9.98
C ARG A 57 14.67 2.77 -8.54
N MET A 58 14.03 1.96 -7.76
CA MET A 58 13.66 2.27 -6.39
C MET A 58 14.36 1.32 -5.42
N SER A 59 14.77 1.84 -4.28
CA SER A 59 15.36 1.04 -3.21
C SER A 59 14.88 1.50 -1.83
N PHE A 60 15.10 0.66 -0.82
CA PHE A 60 14.82 1.00 0.57
C PHE A 60 15.88 0.39 1.49
N ASP A 61 16.10 1.00 2.64
CA ASP A 61 17.03 0.59 3.68
C ASP A 61 18.38 0.11 3.12
N GLY A 62 19.04 1.02 2.39
CA GLY A 62 20.27 0.74 1.65
C GLY A 62 20.00 0.33 0.21
N ASN A 63 20.25 -0.93 -0.16
CA ASN A 63 20.19 -1.41 -1.53
C ASN A 63 19.08 -2.45 -1.79
N ASN A 64 18.12 -2.59 -0.89
CA ASN A 64 17.00 -3.50 -1.12
C ASN A 64 16.12 -2.97 -2.25
N THR A 65 15.79 -3.81 -3.21
CA THR A 65 14.98 -3.42 -4.38
C THR A 65 13.53 -3.14 -3.98
N ALA A 66 12.99 -2.03 -4.46
CA ALA A 66 11.57 -1.67 -4.36
C ALA A 66 10.94 -1.55 -5.74
N TYR A 67 9.64 -1.77 -5.83
CA TYR A 67 8.84 -1.68 -7.07
C TYR A 67 7.63 -0.79 -6.87
N CYS A 68 7.26 -0.05 -7.92
CA CYS A 68 5.98 0.65 -7.97
C CYS A 68 4.86 -0.33 -8.36
N VAL A 69 3.81 -0.41 -7.58
CA VAL A 69 2.63 -1.24 -7.89
C VAL A 69 1.59 -0.48 -8.73
N GLU A 70 1.69 0.84 -8.79
CA GLU A 70 0.75 1.72 -9.50
C GLU A 70 1.52 2.58 -10.52
N PRO A 71 1.83 2.05 -11.71
CA PRO A 71 2.74 2.66 -12.68
C PRO A 71 2.27 4.02 -13.20
N LEU A 72 0.98 4.32 -13.14
CA LEU A 72 0.41 5.61 -13.56
C LEU A 72 0.52 6.70 -12.49
N LYS A 73 0.90 6.34 -11.27
CA LYS A 73 1.10 7.34 -10.21
C LYS A 73 2.52 7.90 -10.22
N LYS A 74 2.62 9.15 -9.81
CA LYS A 74 3.92 9.80 -9.66
C LYS A 74 4.78 9.05 -8.64
N THR A 75 6.04 8.79 -9.00
CA THR A 75 7.04 8.23 -8.09
C THR A 75 7.18 9.11 -6.84
N PRO A 76 7.10 8.56 -5.63
CA PRO A 76 7.30 9.32 -4.40
C PRO A 76 8.70 9.96 -4.35
N ALA A 77 8.83 11.06 -3.61
CA ALA A 77 10.15 11.61 -3.31
C ALA A 77 10.92 10.67 -2.36
N SER A 78 12.25 10.71 -2.41
CA SER A 78 13.07 9.98 -1.42
C SER A 78 12.78 10.49 -0.01
N GLY A 79 12.72 9.58 0.96
CA GLY A 79 12.41 9.91 2.35
C GLY A 79 12.00 8.69 3.17
N LYS A 80 11.61 8.95 4.41
CA LYS A 80 11.12 7.90 5.32
C LYS A 80 9.61 7.73 5.17
N TYR A 81 9.19 6.49 4.98
CA TYR A 81 7.78 6.12 4.81
C TYR A 81 7.38 5.00 5.76
N PRO A 82 6.15 5.04 6.30
CA PRO A 82 5.63 3.91 7.04
C PRO A 82 5.40 2.72 6.10
N TYR A 83 5.56 1.51 6.61
CA TYR A 83 5.27 0.29 5.85
C TYR A 83 4.38 -0.68 6.62
N ASN A 84 3.74 -1.56 5.87
CA ASN A 84 2.99 -2.70 6.41
C ASN A 84 3.52 -3.98 5.75
N LEU A 85 3.60 -5.06 6.51
CA LEU A 85 4.03 -6.35 5.99
C LEU A 85 2.93 -6.99 5.14
N LEU A 86 3.34 -7.50 3.98
CA LEU A 86 2.45 -8.34 3.17
C LEU A 86 2.20 -9.69 3.86
N GLY A 87 0.97 -10.13 3.83
CA GLY A 87 0.60 -11.46 4.33
C GLY A 87 1.46 -12.58 3.72
N LYS A 88 1.75 -13.64 4.48
CA LYS A 88 2.62 -14.74 4.05
C LYS A 88 2.17 -15.40 2.74
N ASN A 89 0.87 -15.45 2.49
CA ASN A 89 0.28 -16.07 1.30
C ASN A 89 -0.01 -15.08 0.16
N SER A 90 0.34 -13.80 0.31
CA SER A 90 0.14 -12.79 -0.73
C SER A 90 0.83 -13.19 -2.04
N PRO A 91 0.13 -13.18 -3.19
CA PRO A 91 0.75 -13.40 -4.50
C PRO A 91 1.90 -12.43 -4.76
N LEU A 92 1.74 -11.17 -4.36
CA LEU A 92 2.75 -10.14 -4.50
C LEU A 92 4.02 -10.47 -3.70
N ARG A 93 3.89 -10.98 -2.46
CA ARG A 93 5.04 -11.42 -1.65
C ARG A 93 5.78 -12.58 -2.31
N LYS A 94 5.05 -13.54 -2.90
CA LYS A 94 5.66 -14.66 -3.63
C LYS A 94 6.39 -14.17 -4.89
N ALA A 95 5.79 -13.25 -5.64
CA ALA A 95 6.42 -12.66 -6.81
C ALA A 95 7.72 -11.93 -6.44
N LEU A 96 7.72 -11.07 -5.43
CA LEU A 96 8.89 -10.33 -4.97
C LEU A 96 10.07 -11.23 -4.60
N TYR A 97 9.81 -12.45 -4.13
CA TYR A 97 10.86 -13.42 -3.83
C TYR A 97 11.65 -13.86 -5.09
N TYR A 98 10.99 -13.93 -6.26
CA TYR A 98 11.58 -14.40 -7.52
C TYR A 98 11.91 -13.26 -8.50
N LEU A 99 11.62 -12.02 -8.18
CA LEU A 99 11.94 -10.87 -9.04
C LEU A 99 13.30 -10.27 -8.68
N ASN A 100 13.86 -9.46 -9.58
CA ASN A 100 15.16 -8.79 -9.41
C ASN A 100 15.31 -8.17 -8.02
N GLY A 101 16.38 -8.51 -7.33
CA GLY A 101 16.62 -8.13 -5.93
C GLY A 101 15.99 -9.08 -4.89
N GLY A 102 15.17 -10.04 -5.29
CA GLY A 102 14.66 -11.09 -4.41
C GLY A 102 15.62 -12.27 -4.26
N TYR A 103 15.56 -12.96 -3.13
CA TYR A 103 16.46 -14.10 -2.86
C TYR A 103 16.34 -15.22 -3.91
N GLY A 104 15.12 -15.59 -4.30
CA GLY A 104 14.88 -16.63 -5.31
C GLY A 104 15.34 -16.21 -6.71
N TYR A 105 15.32 -14.91 -7.03
CA TYR A 105 15.87 -14.40 -8.26
C TYR A 105 17.37 -14.73 -8.39
N GLU A 106 18.17 -14.35 -7.43
CA GLU A 106 19.64 -14.56 -7.44
C GLU A 106 20.03 -16.04 -7.42
N LYS A 107 19.23 -16.91 -6.79
CA LYS A 107 19.56 -18.32 -6.63
C LYS A 107 19.01 -19.25 -7.71
N VAL A 108 17.93 -18.87 -8.38
CA VAL A 108 17.20 -19.78 -9.28
C VAL A 108 16.91 -19.14 -10.64
N ILE A 109 16.38 -17.90 -10.64
CA ILE A 109 15.76 -17.33 -11.84
C ILE A 109 16.80 -16.71 -12.77
N LYS A 110 17.77 -15.97 -12.22
CA LYS A 110 18.73 -15.16 -12.97
C LYS A 110 19.52 -15.99 -13.99
N ASP A 111 20.17 -17.06 -13.56
CA ASP A 111 21.02 -17.86 -14.40
C ASP A 111 20.24 -18.76 -15.36
N GLN A 112 18.99 -19.09 -15.03
CA GLN A 112 18.17 -19.97 -15.84
C GLN A 112 17.38 -19.23 -16.94
N TYR A 113 16.88 -18.03 -16.65
CA TYR A 113 15.94 -17.32 -17.52
C TYR A 113 16.40 -15.94 -17.97
N PHE A 114 17.38 -15.33 -17.30
CA PHE A 114 17.85 -13.97 -17.56
C PHE A 114 19.34 -13.90 -17.94
N GLN A 115 19.88 -14.98 -18.47
CA GLN A 115 21.25 -14.97 -18.99
C GLN A 115 21.41 -13.91 -20.07
N GLY A 116 22.42 -13.03 -19.91
CA GLY A 116 22.70 -11.95 -20.86
C GLY A 116 21.76 -10.74 -20.77
N TRP A 117 20.78 -10.76 -19.87
CA TRP A 117 19.93 -9.60 -19.62
C TRP A 117 20.64 -8.58 -18.74
N SER A 118 20.46 -7.31 -19.05
CA SER A 118 20.91 -6.25 -18.15
C SER A 118 20.09 -6.28 -16.86
N ASP A 119 20.68 -5.78 -15.78
CA ASP A 119 19.99 -5.62 -14.51
C ASP A 119 18.77 -4.70 -14.64
N ASP A 120 18.86 -3.66 -15.46
CA ASP A 120 17.74 -2.76 -15.76
C ASP A 120 16.58 -3.46 -16.46
N ASN A 121 16.86 -4.32 -17.47
CA ASN A 121 15.82 -5.09 -18.14
C ASN A 121 15.11 -6.04 -17.18
N SER A 122 15.88 -6.71 -16.33
CA SER A 122 15.34 -7.62 -15.30
C SER A 122 14.47 -6.86 -14.28
N TYR A 123 14.88 -5.65 -13.89
CA TYR A 123 14.11 -4.78 -13.02
C TYR A 123 12.80 -4.32 -13.68
N VAL A 124 12.82 -3.94 -14.97
CA VAL A 124 11.62 -3.55 -15.72
C VAL A 124 10.59 -4.68 -15.74
N ILE A 125 11.04 -5.91 -16.02
CA ILE A 125 10.14 -7.09 -15.96
C ILE A 125 9.53 -7.24 -14.57
N GLY A 126 10.33 -7.10 -13.52
CA GLY A 126 9.83 -7.12 -12.14
C GLY A 126 8.77 -6.06 -11.88
N HIS A 127 9.00 -4.84 -12.34
CA HIS A 127 8.04 -3.74 -12.24
C HIS A 127 6.71 -4.05 -12.94
N LEU A 128 6.74 -4.59 -14.15
CA LEU A 128 5.54 -4.97 -14.91
C LEU A 128 4.76 -6.10 -14.22
N VAL A 129 5.46 -7.12 -13.73
CA VAL A 129 4.83 -8.25 -13.02
C VAL A 129 4.16 -7.78 -11.72
N VAL A 130 4.83 -6.96 -10.94
CA VAL A 130 4.28 -6.43 -9.67
C VAL A 130 3.04 -5.57 -9.93
N SER A 131 3.09 -4.71 -10.96
CA SER A 131 1.95 -3.88 -11.35
C SER A 131 0.77 -4.73 -11.81
N TYR A 132 1.01 -5.79 -12.58
CA TYR A 132 -0.05 -6.71 -13.05
C TYR A 132 -0.71 -7.48 -11.90
N ILE A 133 0.08 -7.94 -10.92
CA ILE A 133 -0.47 -8.69 -9.77
C ILE A 133 -1.27 -7.78 -8.84
N HIS A 134 -0.93 -6.49 -8.79
CA HIS A 134 -1.61 -5.51 -7.92
C HIS A 134 -2.91 -4.99 -8.54
N ALA A 135 -3.02 -4.95 -9.87
CA ALA A 135 -4.20 -4.46 -10.59
C ALA A 135 -5.44 -5.35 -10.39
#